data_737096c174819a2355d76e7e4a8a1e96
#
_entry.id   737096c174819a2355d76e7e4a8a1e96
#
_cell.length_a   1.000
_cell.length_b   1.000
_cell.length_c   1.000
_cell.angle_alpha   90.00
_cell.angle_beta   90.00
_cell.angle_gamma   90.00
#
_symmetry.space_group_name_H-M   'P 1'
#
loop_
_entity.id
_entity.type
_entity.pdbx_description
1 polymer ?
#
loop_
_entity_poly.entity_id
_entity_poly.type
_entity_poly.pdbx_seq_one_letter_code
_entity_poly.pdbx_strand_id
1 'polypeptide(L)'
;MPTRKILGRALALTALAALPAAVLTAPSPAAATVAVAPQAAEAVAAPVSFVDLPATPLPSDHTAHRIAVTYRNPTAADRTIAPQVLLVSPDRGSFLAPADVKLEILTGGHWKTVPLGSQTGTLFTDLGPAKLVLHSHHTLTQYYRLTVLKAAAGTVQPRVALYG
;
A
#
# COMPACT_ATOMS: atom_id res chain seq x y z
N MET A 1 -14.01 46.80 -19.20
CA MET A 1 -15.32 47.46 -19.52
C MET A 1 -16.37 46.38 -19.71
N PRO A 2 -17.56 46.70 -19.46
CA PRO A 2 -18.30 46.55 -18.21
C PRO A 2 -19.48 45.61 -18.48
N THR A 3 -20.24 45.22 -17.59
CA THR A 3 -21.29 45.76 -16.76
C THR A 3 -22.34 44.67 -16.54
N ARG A 4 -22.73 44.49 -15.29
CA ARG A 4 -24.08 44.80 -14.76
C ARG A 4 -25.22 43.87 -15.24
N LYS A 5 -26.15 43.45 -14.49
CA LYS A 5 -27.02 43.93 -13.39
C LYS A 5 -28.04 42.83 -13.13
N ILE A 6 -28.88 42.63 -12.23
CA ILE A 6 -29.52 43.35 -11.12
C ILE A 6 -30.64 42.40 -10.59
N LEU A 7 -30.81 42.34 -9.31
CA LEU A 7 -32.01 42.38 -8.49
C LEU A 7 -33.30 41.67 -8.94
N GLY A 8 -33.88 40.95 -8.03
CA GLY A 8 -35.30 40.63 -7.95
C GLY A 8 -35.69 40.23 -6.53
N ARG A 9 -36.02 41.20 -5.70
CA ARG A 9 -36.78 41.05 -4.45
C ARG A 9 -38.23 40.74 -4.79
N ALA A 10 -38.83 39.79 -4.10
CA ALA A 10 -40.28 39.80 -3.87
C ALA A 10 -40.58 39.28 -2.46
N LEU A 11 -41.09 40.20 -1.66
CA LEU A 11 -41.82 39.97 -0.38
C LEU A 11 -43.31 39.70 -0.68
N ALA A 12 -43.91 38.77 0.05
CA ALA A 12 -45.34 38.75 0.40
C ALA A 12 -45.53 37.75 1.54
N LEU A 13 -45.71 38.12 2.68
CA LEU A 13 -46.83 38.53 3.55
C LEU A 13 -47.87 37.42 3.78
N THR A 14 -47.88 36.93 5.04
CA THR A 14 -48.96 36.65 5.97
C THR A 14 -50.19 35.86 5.52
N ALA A 15 -50.44 34.76 6.23
CA ALA A 15 -51.76 34.43 6.79
C ALA A 15 -51.61 33.58 8.05
N LEU A 16 -52.05 34.14 9.16
CA LEU A 16 -52.24 33.50 10.44
C LEU A 16 -53.56 32.75 10.41
N ALA A 17 -53.57 31.42 10.61
CA ALA A 17 -54.77 30.66 10.91
C ALA A 17 -54.46 29.74 12.10
N ALA A 18 -55.00 30.10 13.23
CA ALA A 18 -55.06 29.27 14.43
C ALA A 18 -56.11 28.19 14.29
N LEU A 19 -55.79 26.93 14.57
CA LEU A 19 -56.70 25.84 14.78
C LEU A 19 -56.16 24.88 15.85
N PRO A 20 -57.01 24.12 16.52
CA PRO A 20 -56.81 23.69 17.89
C PRO A 20 -55.94 22.43 18.02
N ALA A 21 -55.31 22.33 19.19
CA ALA A 21 -54.52 21.20 19.62
C ALA A 21 -55.34 19.88 19.66
N ALA A 22 -55.00 18.97 18.75
CA ALA A 22 -55.26 17.55 18.94
C ALA A 22 -53.96 16.91 19.40
N VAL A 23 -53.91 16.52 20.67
CA VAL A 23 -52.81 15.73 21.24
C VAL A 23 -52.94 14.31 20.68
N LEU A 24 -52.25 14.06 19.59
CA LEU A 24 -51.98 12.71 19.13
C LEU A 24 -50.63 12.28 19.72
N THR A 25 -50.68 11.44 20.75
CA THR A 25 -49.52 10.69 21.24
C THR A 25 -49.08 9.74 20.13
N ALA A 26 -48.16 10.19 19.33
CA ALA A 26 -47.45 9.31 18.41
C ALA A 26 -46.49 8.40 19.20
N PRO A 27 -46.51 7.07 18.94
CA PRO A 27 -45.51 6.19 19.52
C PRO A 27 -44.12 6.62 18.99
N SER A 28 -43.21 6.86 19.92
CA SER A 28 -41.79 7.15 19.64
C SER A 28 -41.23 6.03 18.75
N PRO A 29 -40.67 6.32 17.56
CA PRO A 29 -39.96 5.29 16.84
C PRO A 29 -38.76 4.88 17.66
N ALA A 30 -38.72 3.65 18.13
CA ALA A 30 -37.53 3.05 18.73
C ALA A 30 -36.41 3.21 17.71
N ALA A 31 -35.43 4.05 18.06
CA ALA A 31 -34.20 4.18 17.28
C ALA A 31 -33.53 2.79 17.26
N ALA A 32 -33.66 2.08 16.15
CA ALA A 32 -32.89 0.89 15.91
C ALA A 32 -31.42 1.33 15.82
N THR A 33 -30.69 1.17 16.93
CA THR A 33 -29.22 1.24 16.92
C THR A 33 -28.75 0.10 16.02
N VAL A 34 -28.38 0.44 14.79
CA VAL A 34 -27.65 -0.47 13.91
C VAL A 34 -26.29 -0.69 14.60
N ALA A 35 -26.15 -1.81 15.28
CA ALA A 35 -24.87 -2.25 15.79
C ALA A 35 -23.98 -2.49 14.55
N VAL A 36 -23.08 -1.55 14.28
CA VAL A 36 -21.99 -1.77 13.32
C VAL A 36 -21.14 -2.87 13.92
N ALA A 37 -21.28 -4.08 13.36
CA ALA A 37 -20.41 -5.19 13.70
C ALA A 37 -18.96 -4.71 13.51
N PRO A 38 -18.06 -4.95 14.48
CA PRO A 38 -16.65 -4.63 14.30
C PRO A 38 -16.18 -5.41 13.08
N GLN A 39 -15.75 -4.67 12.06
CA GLN A 39 -15.15 -5.25 10.88
C GLN A 39 -13.86 -5.93 11.38
N ALA A 40 -13.86 -7.26 11.38
CA ALA A 40 -12.69 -8.03 11.75
C ALA A 40 -11.55 -7.52 10.86
N ALA A 41 -10.52 -6.96 11.48
CA ALA A 41 -9.32 -6.57 10.76
C ALA A 41 -8.82 -7.83 10.05
N GLU A 42 -8.78 -7.79 8.73
CA GLU A 42 -8.30 -8.89 7.91
C GLU A 42 -6.90 -9.20 8.39
N ALA A 43 -6.70 -10.38 8.97
CA ALA A 43 -5.41 -10.77 9.52
C ALA A 43 -4.40 -10.75 8.36
N VAL A 44 -3.40 -9.89 8.46
CA VAL A 44 -2.31 -9.84 7.47
C VAL A 44 -1.66 -11.21 7.45
N ALA A 45 -1.76 -11.89 6.30
CA ALA A 45 -1.19 -13.23 6.16
C ALA A 45 0.31 -13.18 6.48
N ALA A 46 0.77 -14.11 7.32
CA ALA A 46 2.20 -14.24 7.58
C ALA A 46 2.92 -14.73 6.32
N PRO A 47 4.13 -14.23 6.03
CA PRO A 47 4.90 -14.71 4.90
C PRO A 47 5.30 -16.17 5.11
N VAL A 48 5.24 -16.96 4.05
CA VAL A 48 5.61 -18.39 4.08
C VAL A 48 7.14 -18.60 4.06
N SER A 49 7.89 -17.63 3.61
CA SER A 49 9.36 -17.65 3.61
C SER A 49 9.99 -16.27 3.53
N PHE A 50 11.22 -16.17 4.04
CA PHE A 50 12.10 -15.01 3.88
C PHE A 50 13.42 -15.44 3.28
N VAL A 51 13.93 -14.64 2.35
CA VAL A 51 15.24 -14.85 1.74
C VAL A 51 16.00 -13.52 1.72
N ASP A 52 17.21 -13.52 2.30
CA ASP A 52 18.12 -12.37 2.22
C ASP A 52 18.84 -12.38 0.88
N LEU A 53 18.82 -11.25 0.17
CA LEU A 53 19.36 -11.13 -1.18
C LEU A 53 19.98 -9.74 -1.41
N PRO A 54 21.29 -9.69 -1.63
CA PRO A 54 22.30 -10.72 -1.48
C PRO A 54 22.53 -11.11 -0.01
N ALA A 55 23.36 -12.09 0.25
CA ALA A 55 23.68 -12.54 1.62
C ALA A 55 24.37 -11.48 2.48
N THR A 56 24.99 -10.48 1.86
CA THR A 56 25.64 -9.35 2.53
C THR A 56 24.90 -8.05 2.22
N PRO A 57 24.79 -7.12 3.19
CA PRO A 57 24.17 -5.82 2.95
C PRO A 57 24.87 -5.05 1.83
N LEU A 58 24.10 -4.28 1.07
CA LEU A 58 24.60 -3.44 -0.01
C LEU A 58 25.15 -2.11 0.53
N PRO A 59 26.29 -1.64 0.03
CA PRO A 59 26.87 -0.38 0.47
C PRO A 59 26.10 0.83 -0.08
N SER A 60 26.26 1.97 0.57
CA SER A 60 25.75 3.28 0.11
C SER A 60 26.73 3.96 -0.84
N ASP A 61 27.00 3.32 -1.96
CA ASP A 61 27.99 3.74 -2.96
C ASP A 61 27.38 4.45 -4.18
N HIS A 62 26.08 4.74 -4.15
CA HIS A 62 25.32 5.35 -5.24
C HIS A 62 25.29 4.52 -6.54
N THR A 63 25.76 3.27 -6.51
CA THR A 63 25.71 2.40 -7.68
C THR A 63 24.46 1.53 -7.68
N ALA A 64 24.06 1.07 -8.86
CA ALA A 64 22.91 0.21 -9.00
C ALA A 64 23.32 -1.27 -8.86
N HIS A 65 23.00 -1.87 -7.74
CA HIS A 65 23.27 -3.28 -7.46
C HIS A 65 22.14 -4.17 -8.00
N ARG A 66 22.51 -5.14 -8.84
CA ARG A 66 21.54 -6.09 -9.40
C ARG A 66 21.27 -7.22 -8.43
N ILE A 67 19.99 -7.58 -8.30
CA ILE A 67 19.49 -8.66 -7.45
C ILE A 67 18.63 -9.57 -8.32
N ALA A 68 18.90 -10.87 -8.30
CA ALA A 68 18.07 -11.87 -8.96
C ALA A 68 17.33 -12.69 -7.91
N VAL A 69 16.02 -12.77 -8.03
CA VAL A 69 15.15 -13.54 -7.14
C VAL A 69 14.48 -14.65 -7.94
N THR A 70 14.68 -15.90 -7.54
CA THR A 70 14.13 -17.06 -8.22
C THR A 70 13.07 -17.73 -7.36
N TYR A 71 11.88 -17.85 -7.90
CA TYR A 71 10.75 -18.54 -7.31
C TYR A 71 10.52 -19.87 -8.03
N ARG A 72 10.41 -20.95 -7.28
CA ARG A 72 10.13 -22.28 -7.82
C ARG A 72 8.85 -22.84 -7.25
N ASN A 73 7.99 -23.34 -8.11
CA ASN A 73 6.84 -24.13 -7.72
C ASN A 73 7.16 -25.62 -7.93
N PRO A 74 7.46 -26.40 -6.89
CA PRO A 74 7.76 -27.82 -7.02
C PRO A 74 6.50 -28.70 -7.10
N THR A 75 5.31 -28.12 -6.97
CA THR A 75 4.05 -28.86 -6.89
C THR A 75 3.42 -29.06 -8.28
N ALA A 76 2.51 -30.03 -8.39
CA ALA A 76 1.76 -30.31 -9.62
C ALA A 76 0.60 -29.34 -9.85
N ALA A 77 0.32 -28.41 -8.95
CA ALA A 77 -0.73 -27.41 -9.07
C ALA A 77 -0.15 -26.01 -9.21
N ASP A 78 -0.85 -25.14 -9.91
CA ASP A 78 -0.53 -23.72 -9.97
C ASP A 78 -0.67 -23.08 -8.57
N ARG A 79 0.19 -22.13 -8.26
CA ARG A 79 0.17 -21.37 -7.01
C ARG A 79 0.13 -19.89 -7.29
N THR A 80 -0.75 -19.17 -6.60
CA THR A 80 -0.67 -17.72 -6.55
C THR A 80 0.29 -17.34 -5.44
N ILE A 81 1.29 -16.55 -5.77
CA ILE A 81 2.26 -16.01 -4.82
C ILE A 81 2.27 -14.50 -4.90
N ALA A 82 2.67 -13.85 -3.80
CA ALA A 82 2.88 -12.41 -3.77
C ALA A 82 4.24 -12.13 -3.10
N PRO A 83 5.30 -11.91 -3.89
CA PRO A 83 6.59 -11.52 -3.36
C PRO A 83 6.58 -10.07 -2.90
N GLN A 84 7.09 -9.81 -1.71
CA GLN A 84 7.32 -8.48 -1.19
C GLN A 84 8.81 -8.26 -0.98
N VAL A 85 9.35 -7.22 -1.59
CA VAL A 85 10.72 -6.81 -1.30
C VAL A 85 10.71 -5.92 -0.07
N LEU A 86 11.51 -6.27 0.91
CA LEU A 86 11.76 -5.52 2.13
C LEU A 86 13.19 -4.98 2.11
N LEU A 87 13.38 -3.74 2.53
CA LEU A 87 14.70 -3.12 2.64
C LEU A 87 14.86 -2.66 4.09
N VAL A 88 15.89 -3.17 4.74
CA VAL A 88 16.22 -2.82 6.11
C VAL A 88 17.65 -2.27 6.19
N SER A 89 17.91 -1.36 7.11
CA SER A 89 19.28 -0.97 7.45
C SER A 89 19.72 -1.81 8.64
N PRO A 90 20.75 -2.67 8.52
CA PRO A 90 21.30 -3.42 9.63
C PRO A 90 22.15 -2.55 10.55
N ASP A 91 22.58 -1.38 10.08
CA ASP A 91 23.40 -0.47 10.84
C ASP A 91 22.57 0.25 11.91
N ARG A 92 23.20 0.53 13.04
CA ARG A 92 22.61 1.37 14.08
C ARG A 92 22.66 2.81 13.63
N GLY A 93 21.58 3.32 13.07
CA GLY A 93 21.53 4.67 12.54
C GLY A 93 20.11 5.13 12.27
N SER A 94 19.99 6.06 11.36
CA SER A 94 18.69 6.61 10.93
C SER A 94 17.86 5.54 10.24
N PHE A 95 16.54 5.57 10.48
CA PHE A 95 15.60 4.74 9.74
C PHE A 95 15.65 5.09 8.26
N LEU A 96 15.52 4.06 7.41
CA LEU A 96 15.41 4.26 5.97
C LEU A 96 14.12 5.02 5.63
N ALA A 97 14.24 5.97 4.72
CA ALA A 97 13.10 6.63 4.08
C ALA A 97 13.04 6.24 2.59
N PRO A 98 11.86 6.26 1.95
CA PRO A 98 11.73 5.93 0.52
C PRO A 98 12.64 6.76 -0.39
N ALA A 99 12.98 8.00 0.01
CA ALA A 99 13.90 8.87 -0.73
C ALA A 99 15.38 8.52 -0.58
N ASP A 100 15.74 7.60 0.32
CA ASP A 100 17.12 7.19 0.57
C ASP A 100 17.59 6.11 -0.38
N VAL A 101 16.64 5.43 -1.05
CA VAL A 101 16.91 4.31 -1.94
C VAL A 101 16.03 4.37 -3.18
N LYS A 102 16.50 3.78 -4.27
CA LYS A 102 15.73 3.57 -5.50
C LYS A 102 15.70 2.09 -5.80
N LEU A 103 14.50 1.51 -5.83
CA LEU A 103 14.28 0.13 -6.25
C LEU A 103 13.65 0.11 -7.64
N GLU A 104 14.18 -0.72 -8.52
CA GLU A 104 13.63 -0.92 -9.87
C GLU A 104 13.52 -2.42 -10.17
N ILE A 105 12.52 -2.77 -10.97
CA ILE A 105 12.30 -4.15 -11.48
C ILE A 105 12.46 -4.16 -12.99
N LEU A 106 13.07 -5.22 -13.53
CA LEU A 106 13.17 -5.43 -14.97
C LEU A 106 11.87 -6.07 -15.50
N THR A 107 11.15 -5.34 -16.33
CA THR A 107 9.90 -5.79 -16.93
C THR A 107 9.90 -5.47 -18.42
N GLY A 108 9.71 -6.49 -19.27
CA GLY A 108 9.70 -6.29 -20.74
C GLY A 108 11.00 -5.69 -21.28
N GLY A 109 12.14 -6.02 -20.69
CA GLY A 109 13.45 -5.49 -21.09
C GLY A 109 13.77 -4.07 -20.57
N HIS A 110 12.86 -3.45 -19.82
CA HIS A 110 13.03 -2.09 -19.29
C HIS A 110 13.02 -2.07 -17.76
N TRP A 111 13.84 -1.22 -17.17
CA TRP A 111 13.83 -0.97 -15.73
C TRP A 111 12.71 -0.01 -15.37
N LYS A 112 11.83 -0.45 -14.46
CA LYS A 112 10.72 0.37 -13.93
C LYS A 112 10.91 0.60 -12.45
N THR A 113 10.76 1.83 -12.00
CA THR A 113 10.79 2.16 -10.56
C THR A 113 9.62 1.50 -9.85
N VAL A 114 9.92 0.87 -8.72
CA VAL A 114 8.93 0.27 -7.82
C VAL A 114 8.72 1.23 -6.65
N PRO A 115 7.47 1.67 -6.39
CA PRO A 115 7.16 2.48 -5.22
C PRO A 115 7.45 1.72 -3.94
N LEU A 116 7.94 2.45 -2.93
CA LEU A 116 8.24 1.91 -1.61
C LEU A 116 7.37 2.59 -0.55
N GLY A 117 6.70 1.77 0.25
CA GLY A 117 6.12 2.18 1.53
C GLY A 117 7.17 2.16 2.63
N SER A 118 6.87 2.76 3.77
CA SER A 118 7.74 2.77 4.95
C SER A 118 6.94 2.49 6.21
N GLN A 119 7.45 1.59 7.03
CA GLN A 119 6.91 1.31 8.36
C GLN A 119 8.05 1.04 9.33
N THR A 120 8.13 1.81 10.40
CA THR A 120 9.15 1.67 11.46
C THR A 120 10.60 1.53 10.93
N GLY A 121 10.92 2.28 9.85
CA GLY A 121 12.25 2.26 9.24
C GLY A 121 12.55 1.11 8.29
N THR A 122 11.58 0.21 8.09
CA THR A 122 11.61 -0.80 7.02
C THR A 122 10.88 -0.27 5.80
N LEU A 123 11.50 -0.34 4.64
CA LEU A 123 10.83 -0.06 3.37
C LEU A 123 10.29 -1.36 2.79
N PHE A 124 9.15 -1.26 2.09
CA PHE A 124 8.50 -2.42 1.50
C PHE A 124 7.79 -2.08 0.18
N THR A 125 7.67 -3.09 -0.68
CA THR A 125 6.85 -3.01 -1.89
C THR A 125 5.41 -3.43 -1.60
N ASP A 126 4.44 -2.87 -2.33
CA ASP A 126 3.04 -3.25 -2.21
C ASP A 126 2.80 -4.69 -2.69
N LEU A 127 2.02 -5.45 -1.92
CA LEU A 127 1.64 -6.84 -2.23
C LEU A 127 0.58 -6.94 -3.33
N GLY A 128 -0.30 -5.94 -3.47
CA GLY A 128 -1.40 -5.97 -4.42
C GLY A 128 -0.92 -6.18 -5.86
N PRO A 129 -0.05 -5.30 -6.39
CA PRO A 129 0.51 -5.43 -7.73
C PRO A 129 1.49 -6.60 -7.89
N ALA A 130 2.00 -7.14 -6.78
CA ALA A 130 3.01 -8.20 -6.80
C ALA A 130 2.43 -9.61 -7.00
N LYS A 131 1.10 -9.78 -6.93
CA LYS A 131 0.47 -11.09 -7.12
C LYS A 131 0.76 -11.64 -8.52
N LEU A 132 1.22 -12.88 -8.55
CA LEU A 132 1.50 -13.62 -9.78
C LEU A 132 1.14 -15.10 -9.64
N VAL A 133 0.79 -15.74 -10.76
CA VAL A 133 0.58 -17.19 -10.82
C VAL A 133 1.88 -17.86 -11.20
N LEU A 134 2.36 -18.73 -10.34
CA LEU A 134 3.51 -19.58 -10.60
C LEU A 134 3.01 -20.97 -10.99
N HIS A 135 3.07 -21.30 -12.27
CA HIS A 135 2.56 -22.57 -12.81
C HIS A 135 3.24 -23.78 -12.20
N SER A 136 2.56 -24.93 -12.26
CA SER A 136 3.07 -26.19 -11.74
C SER A 136 4.45 -26.51 -12.33
N HIS A 137 5.40 -26.92 -11.48
CA HIS A 137 6.79 -27.24 -11.85
C HIS A 137 7.58 -26.12 -12.54
N HIS A 138 7.05 -24.89 -12.56
CA HIS A 138 7.73 -23.74 -13.16
C HIS A 138 8.65 -23.02 -12.18
N THR A 139 9.64 -22.37 -12.79
CA THR A 139 10.56 -21.44 -12.11
C THR A 139 10.48 -20.08 -12.77
N LEU A 140 10.35 -19.03 -11.96
CA LEU A 140 10.33 -17.64 -12.38
C LEU A 140 11.52 -16.91 -11.74
N THR A 141 12.28 -16.18 -12.54
CA THR A 141 13.31 -15.29 -12.02
C THR A 141 12.91 -13.84 -12.29
N GLN A 142 12.87 -13.05 -11.24
CA GLN A 142 12.69 -11.61 -11.32
C GLN A 142 14.03 -10.91 -11.04
N TYR A 143 14.31 -9.87 -11.81
CA TYR A 143 15.51 -9.07 -11.65
C TYR A 143 15.16 -7.71 -11.10
N TYR A 144 15.84 -7.33 -10.03
CA TYR A 144 15.75 -6.02 -9.42
C TYR A 144 17.11 -5.31 -9.51
N ARG A 145 17.09 -4.00 -9.35
CA ARG A 145 18.29 -3.24 -9.02
C ARG A 145 17.96 -2.24 -7.91
N LEU A 146 18.84 -2.18 -6.94
CA LEU A 146 18.75 -1.28 -5.79
C LEU A 146 19.91 -0.30 -5.84
N THR A 147 19.60 0.98 -5.70
CA THR A 147 20.59 2.04 -5.54
C THR A 147 20.38 2.71 -4.19
N VAL A 148 21.38 2.77 -3.35
CA VAL A 148 21.35 3.56 -2.11
C VAL A 148 21.77 4.98 -2.44
N LEU A 149 20.84 5.95 -2.26
CA LEU A 149 21.00 7.33 -2.70
C LEU A 149 21.61 8.24 -1.64
N LYS A 150 21.54 7.85 -0.36
CA LYS A 150 22.09 8.62 0.75
C LYS A 150 23.14 7.82 1.49
N ALA A 151 24.35 8.36 1.60
CA ALA A 151 25.43 7.77 2.39
C ALA A 151 25.06 7.59 3.87
N ALA A 152 24.27 8.50 4.44
CA ALA A 152 23.80 8.41 5.82
C ALA A 152 22.82 7.24 6.08
N ALA A 153 22.29 6.60 5.03
CA ALA A 153 21.48 5.40 5.17
C ALA A 153 22.30 4.18 5.63
N GLY A 154 23.63 4.26 5.56
CA GLY A 154 24.51 3.14 5.85
C GLY A 154 24.37 2.02 4.82
N THR A 155 24.53 0.77 5.26
CA THR A 155 24.29 -0.38 4.41
C THR A 155 22.80 -0.71 4.37
N VAL A 156 22.35 -1.33 3.28
CA VAL A 156 20.95 -1.73 3.09
C VAL A 156 20.88 -3.22 2.78
N GLN A 157 20.11 -3.97 3.58
CA GLN A 157 19.88 -5.38 3.38
C GLN A 157 18.52 -5.59 2.68
N PRO A 158 18.52 -6.00 1.41
CA PRO A 158 17.30 -6.46 0.75
C PRO A 158 16.89 -7.85 1.26
N ARG A 159 15.59 -8.02 1.46
CA ARG A 159 14.94 -9.29 1.78
C ARG A 159 13.74 -9.49 0.88
N VAL A 160 13.37 -10.72 0.62
CA VAL A 160 12.11 -11.04 -0.03
C VAL A 160 11.27 -11.88 0.93
N ALA A 161 10.09 -11.38 1.25
CA ALA A 161 9.05 -12.13 1.93
C ALA A 161 8.11 -12.71 0.87
N LEU A 162 7.80 -13.99 0.96
CA LEU A 162 6.90 -14.67 0.03
C LEU A 162 5.59 -14.98 0.74
N TYR A 163 4.50 -14.51 0.16
CA TYR A 163 3.13 -14.79 0.57
C TYR A 163 2.46 -15.71 -0.46
N GLY A 164 1.57 -16.61 0.00
CA GLY A 164 0.88 -17.54 -0.89
C GLY A 164 -0.01 -18.53 -0.19
#